data_90b48cbabb27a2b14fc9a5e5b5290b16
#
_entry.id   90b48cbabb27a2b14fc9a5e5b5290b16
#
_cell.length_a   1.000
_cell.length_b   1.000
_cell.length_c   1.000
_cell.angle_alpha   90.00
_cell.angle_beta   90.00
_cell.angle_gamma   90.00
#
_symmetry.space_group_name_H-M   'P 1'
#
loop_
_entity.id
_entity.type
_entity.pdbx_description
1 polymer ?
#
loop_
_entity_poly.entity_id
_entity_poly.type
_entity_poly.pdbx_seq_one_letter_code
_entity_poly.pdbx_strand_id
1 'polypeptide(L)'
;LSMSEMDAKKFMRDIRKRIKSKDKESAISLCEKTRGPVALICGRGLQHSDESLEVIERTISSYGSVQAANLERGCSWITLFIAMAPSLGFLGTVIGMVMSFDQIQMAGDINPTIVASGMKVALITTIFGIIVALVLQLFYNYILSKIEHITAQMEESAITFLDIMAAMKMDEEGVNGNTSA
;
A
#
# COMPACT_ATOMS: atom_id res chain seq x y z
N LEU A 1 -12.01 0.99 2.39
CA LEU A 1 -10.76 0.95 3.15
C LEU A 1 -10.08 2.31 3.35
N SER A 2 -10.64 3.39 2.83
CA SER A 2 -10.07 4.72 2.93
C SER A 2 -10.86 5.49 3.98
N MET A 3 -10.33 5.65 5.18
CA MET A 3 -10.70 6.81 5.99
C MET A 3 -10.42 8.04 5.13
N SER A 4 -11.44 8.87 4.91
CA SER A 4 -11.25 10.17 4.27
C SER A 4 -10.24 10.97 5.10
N GLU A 5 -9.42 11.80 4.46
CA GLU A 5 -8.48 12.71 5.15
C GLU A 5 -9.19 13.55 6.24
N MET A 6 -10.44 13.91 5.96
CA MET A 6 -11.31 14.62 6.90
C MET A 6 -11.70 13.77 8.12
N ASP A 7 -11.86 12.44 7.92
CA ASP A 7 -12.16 11.50 9.00
C ASP A 7 -10.94 11.26 9.89
N ALA A 8 -9.73 11.20 9.31
CA ALA A 8 -8.48 11.07 10.06
C ALA A 8 -8.23 12.32 10.94
N LYS A 9 -8.40 13.52 10.41
CA LYS A 9 -8.27 14.78 11.18
C LYS A 9 -9.33 14.91 12.28
N LYS A 10 -10.56 14.46 12.04
CA LYS A 10 -11.62 14.42 13.05
C LYS A 10 -11.29 13.43 14.15
N PHE A 11 -10.86 12.22 13.77
CA PHE A 11 -10.44 11.18 14.70
C PHE A 11 -9.29 11.65 15.60
N MET A 12 -8.24 12.28 15.04
CA MET A 12 -7.12 12.82 15.82
C MET A 12 -7.56 13.93 16.79
N ARG A 13 -8.52 14.77 16.41
CA ARG A 13 -9.11 15.76 17.32
C ARG A 13 -9.83 15.10 18.49
N ASP A 14 -10.61 14.07 18.24
CA ASP A 14 -11.38 13.38 19.27
C ASP A 14 -10.46 12.60 20.22
N ILE A 15 -9.40 11.97 19.70
CA ILE A 15 -8.34 11.34 20.51
C ILE A 15 -7.66 12.39 21.39
N ARG A 16 -7.23 13.52 20.83
CA ARG A 16 -6.60 14.61 21.60
C ARG A 16 -7.46 15.10 22.75
N LYS A 17 -8.79 15.25 22.54
CA LYS A 17 -9.73 15.65 23.60
C LYS A 17 -9.77 14.62 24.73
N ARG A 18 -9.84 13.33 24.40
CA ARG A 18 -9.93 12.24 25.39
C ARG A 18 -8.63 12.06 26.17
N ILE A 19 -7.48 12.18 25.51
CA ILE A 19 -6.18 12.16 26.17
C ILE A 19 -6.05 13.34 27.15
N LYS A 20 -6.45 14.57 26.75
CA LYS A 20 -6.44 15.74 27.63
C LYS A 20 -7.39 15.63 28.83
N SER A 21 -8.51 14.92 28.69
CA SER A 21 -9.42 14.62 29.79
C SER A 21 -8.96 13.47 30.70
N LYS A 22 -7.77 12.90 30.47
CA LYS A 22 -7.20 11.74 31.16
C LYS A 22 -8.08 10.48 31.11
N ASP A 23 -8.98 10.39 30.11
CA ASP A 23 -9.86 9.23 29.89
C ASP A 23 -9.21 8.26 28.90
N LYS A 24 -8.21 7.52 29.39
CA LYS A 24 -7.43 6.54 28.60
C LYS A 24 -8.32 5.43 28.04
N GLU A 25 -9.25 4.91 28.84
CA GLU A 25 -10.13 3.81 28.42
C GLU A 25 -11.06 4.21 27.28
N SER A 26 -11.63 5.42 27.36
CA SER A 26 -12.45 5.96 26.30
C SER A 26 -11.66 6.21 25.01
N ALA A 27 -10.39 6.63 25.12
CA ALA A 27 -9.52 6.82 23.95
C ALA A 27 -9.19 5.48 23.27
N ILE A 28 -8.88 4.45 24.03
CA ILE A 28 -8.64 3.09 23.52
C ILE A 28 -9.91 2.52 22.86
N SER A 29 -11.07 2.65 23.51
CA SER A 29 -12.35 2.20 22.95
C SER A 29 -12.68 2.91 21.63
N LEU A 30 -12.33 4.19 21.48
CA LEU A 30 -12.49 4.92 20.22
C LEU A 30 -11.58 4.32 19.11
N CYS A 31 -10.34 4.00 19.45
CA CYS A 31 -9.41 3.36 18.50
C CYS A 31 -9.92 1.99 18.04
N GLU A 32 -10.47 1.18 18.95
CA GLU A 32 -11.01 -0.15 18.64
C GLU A 32 -12.27 -0.09 17.76
N LYS A 33 -13.12 0.90 18.00
CA LYS A 33 -14.35 1.11 17.21
C LYS A 33 -14.09 1.70 15.83
N THR A 34 -12.96 2.38 15.66
CA THR A 34 -12.61 3.05 14.40
C THR A 34 -11.78 2.11 13.54
N ARG A 35 -12.29 1.79 12.34
CA ARG A 35 -11.56 0.96 11.37
C ARG A 35 -10.59 1.83 10.57
N GLY A 36 -9.31 1.49 10.62
CA GLY A 36 -8.29 2.13 9.78
C GLY A 36 -6.89 2.00 10.39
N PRO A 37 -5.86 2.11 9.57
CA PRO A 37 -4.48 1.96 10.04
C PRO A 37 -4.07 3.03 11.04
N VAL A 38 -4.58 4.27 10.91
CA VAL A 38 -4.35 5.36 11.87
C VAL A 38 -4.88 5.01 13.26
N ALA A 39 -6.10 4.46 13.35
CA ALA A 39 -6.68 4.06 14.63
C ALA A 39 -5.90 2.93 15.30
N LEU A 40 -5.39 1.98 14.50
CA LEU A 40 -4.55 0.89 14.99
C LEU A 40 -3.22 1.38 15.56
N ILE A 41 -2.58 2.34 14.91
CA ILE A 41 -1.32 2.94 15.36
C ILE A 41 -1.54 3.71 16.67
N CYS A 42 -2.55 4.57 16.74
CA CYS A 42 -2.90 5.32 17.94
C CYS A 42 -3.28 4.39 19.11
N GLY A 43 -4.04 3.33 18.84
CA GLY A 43 -4.41 2.34 19.84
C GLY A 43 -3.19 1.63 20.44
N ARG A 44 -2.21 1.26 19.62
CA ARG A 44 -0.93 0.70 20.08
C ARG A 44 -0.12 1.68 20.92
N GLY A 45 -0.03 2.94 20.46
CA GLY A 45 0.64 3.97 21.23
C GLY A 45 0.00 4.22 22.61
N LEU A 46 -1.34 4.21 22.69
CA LEU A 46 -2.08 4.38 23.94
C LEU A 46 -1.90 3.19 24.91
N GLN A 47 -1.77 1.98 24.41
CA GLN A 47 -1.48 0.80 25.24
C GLN A 47 -0.12 0.90 25.95
N HIS A 48 0.85 1.59 25.34
CA HIS A 48 2.19 1.82 25.89
C HIS A 48 2.36 3.23 26.48
N SER A 49 1.27 3.95 26.73
CA SER A 49 1.32 5.36 27.22
C SER A 49 2.05 5.53 28.55
N ASP A 50 2.13 4.50 29.38
CA ASP A 50 2.81 4.54 30.67
C ASP A 50 4.35 4.39 30.55
N GLU A 51 4.84 4.01 29.37
CA GLU A 51 6.26 3.84 29.07
C GLU A 51 6.91 5.18 28.65
N SER A 52 8.23 5.18 28.45
CA SER A 52 8.94 6.38 27.98
C SER A 52 8.49 6.80 26.58
N LEU A 53 8.58 8.09 26.27
CA LEU A 53 8.21 8.63 24.96
C LEU A 53 8.99 7.93 23.83
N GLU A 54 10.26 7.58 24.06
CA GLU A 54 11.10 6.85 23.12
C GLU A 54 10.55 5.44 22.80
N VAL A 55 10.04 4.74 23.80
CA VAL A 55 9.42 3.41 23.62
C VAL A 55 8.11 3.53 22.82
N ILE A 56 7.30 4.55 23.13
CA ILE A 56 6.06 4.82 22.40
C ILE A 56 6.36 5.10 20.93
N GLU A 57 7.33 5.97 20.64
CA GLU A 57 7.76 6.31 19.29
C GLU A 57 8.25 5.08 18.51
N ARG A 58 9.13 4.29 19.13
CA ARG A 58 9.63 3.05 18.54
C ARG A 58 8.52 2.05 18.24
N THR A 59 7.56 1.89 19.15
CA THR A 59 6.42 0.99 18.99
C THR A 59 5.53 1.44 17.84
N ILE A 60 5.20 2.72 17.77
CA ILE A 60 4.38 3.31 16.71
C ILE A 60 5.07 3.16 15.34
N SER A 61 6.36 3.49 15.26
CA SER A 61 7.14 3.40 14.03
C SER A 61 7.22 1.96 13.51
N SER A 62 7.55 1.01 14.40
CA SER A 62 7.63 -0.40 14.05
C SER A 62 6.28 -0.95 13.58
N TYR A 63 5.19 -0.59 14.27
CA TYR A 63 3.85 -1.04 13.91
C TYR A 63 3.38 -0.38 12.60
N GLY A 64 3.69 0.89 12.40
CA GLY A 64 3.43 1.63 11.17
C GLY A 64 4.08 0.97 9.95
N SER A 65 5.36 0.60 10.05
CA SER A 65 6.09 -0.10 9.00
C SER A 65 5.46 -1.46 8.65
N VAL A 66 5.02 -2.22 9.64
CA VAL A 66 4.30 -3.49 9.42
C VAL A 66 2.97 -3.26 8.71
N GLN A 67 2.23 -2.20 9.06
CA GLN A 67 0.97 -1.88 8.40
C GLN A 67 1.18 -1.42 6.95
N ALA A 68 2.21 -0.62 6.67
CA ALA A 68 2.58 -0.23 5.31
C ALA A 68 2.93 -1.47 4.45
N ALA A 69 3.77 -2.36 4.97
CA ALA A 69 4.10 -3.62 4.29
C ALA A 69 2.87 -4.51 4.02
N ASN A 70 1.90 -4.54 4.94
CA ASN A 70 0.64 -5.27 4.74
C ASN A 70 -0.23 -4.64 3.64
N LEU A 71 -0.22 -3.32 3.48
CA LEU A 71 -0.94 -2.62 2.40
C LEU A 71 -0.32 -2.93 1.03
N GLU A 72 1.00 -3.05 0.95
CA GLU A 72 1.72 -3.40 -0.28
C GLU A 72 1.64 -4.88 -0.61
N ARG A 73 1.18 -5.70 0.33
CA ARG A 73 1.09 -7.15 0.16
C ARG A 73 0.16 -7.51 -0.99
N GLY A 74 0.69 -8.18 -1.97
CA GLY A 74 -0.02 -8.57 -3.18
C GLY A 74 0.26 -7.68 -4.40
N CYS A 75 0.78 -6.47 -4.23
CA CYS A 75 1.20 -5.61 -5.34
C CYS A 75 2.28 -6.27 -6.19
N SER A 76 3.16 -7.09 -5.59
CA SER A 76 4.20 -7.86 -6.28
C SER A 76 3.64 -8.82 -7.32
N TRP A 77 2.47 -9.43 -7.08
CA TRP A 77 1.81 -10.28 -8.06
C TRP A 77 1.33 -9.49 -9.28
N ILE A 78 0.80 -8.28 -9.07
CA ILE A 78 0.37 -7.43 -10.18
C ILE A 78 1.57 -7.03 -11.03
N THR A 79 2.68 -6.64 -10.40
CA THR A 79 3.94 -6.32 -11.09
C THR A 79 4.47 -7.51 -11.90
N LEU A 80 4.39 -8.72 -11.34
CA LEU A 80 4.76 -9.95 -12.05
C LEU A 80 3.91 -10.12 -13.32
N PHE A 81 2.59 -9.98 -13.24
CA PHE A 81 1.72 -10.12 -14.41
C PHE A 81 1.92 -9.03 -15.46
N ILE A 82 2.24 -7.80 -15.03
CA ILE A 82 2.61 -6.71 -15.94
C ILE A 82 3.86 -7.08 -16.76
N ALA A 83 4.87 -7.68 -16.13
CA ALA A 83 6.08 -8.11 -16.80
C ALA A 83 5.88 -9.37 -17.67
N MET A 84 5.04 -10.30 -17.22
CA MET A 84 4.77 -11.54 -17.93
C MET A 84 3.91 -11.35 -19.19
N ALA A 85 2.97 -10.41 -19.20
CA ALA A 85 2.05 -10.25 -20.30
C ALA A 85 2.74 -9.94 -21.65
N PRO A 86 3.69 -8.98 -21.76
CA PRO A 86 4.44 -8.77 -22.99
C PRO A 86 5.34 -9.96 -23.35
N SER A 87 5.91 -10.64 -22.34
CA SER A 87 6.76 -11.80 -22.56
C SER A 87 5.98 -12.97 -23.18
N LEU A 88 4.75 -13.19 -22.75
CA LEU A 88 3.83 -14.15 -23.34
C LEU A 88 3.41 -13.74 -24.75
N GLY A 89 3.21 -12.46 -24.99
CA GLY A 89 2.98 -11.91 -26.34
C GLY A 89 4.15 -12.18 -27.26
N PHE A 90 5.38 -11.96 -26.80
CA PHE A 90 6.60 -12.26 -27.54
C PHE A 90 6.75 -13.77 -27.79
N LEU A 91 6.46 -14.62 -26.81
CA LEU A 91 6.44 -16.07 -27.00
C LEU A 91 5.49 -16.46 -28.13
N GLY A 92 4.33 -15.82 -28.22
CA GLY A 92 3.39 -16.03 -29.32
C GLY A 92 3.97 -15.69 -30.69
N THR A 93 4.86 -14.68 -30.80
CA THR A 93 5.55 -14.39 -32.08
C THR A 93 6.50 -15.51 -32.48
N VAL A 94 7.26 -16.05 -31.53
CA VAL A 94 8.18 -17.13 -31.77
C VAL A 94 7.42 -18.39 -32.26
N ILE A 95 6.32 -18.73 -31.56
CA ILE A 95 5.48 -19.87 -31.96
C ILE A 95 4.88 -19.65 -33.34
N GLY A 96 4.34 -18.47 -33.63
CA GLY A 96 3.76 -18.14 -34.93
C GLY A 96 4.77 -18.22 -36.09
N MET A 97 6.02 -17.82 -35.84
CA MET A 97 7.09 -17.92 -36.82
C MET A 97 7.50 -19.40 -37.05
N VAL A 98 7.64 -20.21 -36.00
CA VAL A 98 7.92 -21.65 -36.11
C VAL A 98 6.84 -22.32 -36.95
N MET A 99 5.57 -22.07 -36.66
CA MET A 99 4.46 -22.65 -37.45
C MET A 99 4.50 -22.23 -38.92
N SER A 100 4.94 -21.00 -39.24
CA SER A 100 5.12 -20.58 -40.63
C SER A 100 6.22 -21.34 -41.33
N PHE A 101 7.36 -21.54 -40.67
CA PHE A 101 8.47 -22.32 -41.24
C PHE A 101 8.11 -23.80 -41.46
N ASP A 102 7.40 -24.41 -40.54
CA ASP A 102 6.89 -25.78 -40.69
C ASP A 102 5.96 -25.90 -41.90
N GLN A 103 5.09 -24.94 -42.12
CA GLN A 103 4.19 -24.91 -43.29
C GLN A 103 4.96 -24.74 -44.62
N ILE A 104 6.01 -23.90 -44.65
CA ILE A 104 6.88 -23.74 -45.81
C ILE A 104 7.60 -25.07 -46.13
N GLN A 105 8.12 -25.72 -45.08
CA GLN A 105 8.81 -27.02 -45.23
C GLN A 105 7.86 -28.08 -45.80
N MET A 106 6.64 -28.14 -45.31
CA MET A 106 5.62 -29.09 -45.80
C MET A 106 5.17 -28.81 -47.24
N ALA A 107 5.08 -27.53 -47.63
CA ALA A 107 4.66 -27.12 -48.95
C ALA A 107 5.78 -27.31 -50.03
N GLY A 108 7.02 -27.36 -49.60
CA GLY A 108 8.19 -27.50 -50.50
C GLY A 108 8.51 -26.26 -51.33
N ASP A 109 7.75 -25.18 -51.15
CA ASP A 109 7.95 -23.89 -51.84
C ASP A 109 7.58 -22.72 -50.92
N ILE A 110 8.24 -21.57 -51.13
CA ILE A 110 8.02 -20.35 -50.35
C ILE A 110 6.80 -19.63 -50.93
N ASN A 111 5.65 -19.83 -50.27
CA ASN A 111 4.44 -19.11 -50.63
C ASN A 111 4.28 -17.86 -49.70
N PRO A 112 4.27 -16.62 -50.27
CA PRO A 112 4.11 -15.40 -49.47
C PRO A 112 2.85 -15.36 -48.59
N THR A 113 1.79 -16.05 -49.02
CA THR A 113 0.53 -16.14 -48.26
C THR A 113 0.67 -16.96 -46.98
N ILE A 114 1.44 -18.05 -47.02
CA ILE A 114 1.73 -18.89 -45.86
C ILE A 114 2.54 -18.11 -44.83
N VAL A 115 3.58 -17.41 -45.26
CA VAL A 115 4.42 -16.56 -44.40
C VAL A 115 3.59 -15.45 -43.75
N ALA A 116 2.78 -14.76 -44.57
CA ALA A 116 1.93 -13.68 -44.07
C ALA A 116 0.91 -14.16 -43.03
N SER A 117 0.37 -15.37 -43.18
CA SER A 117 -0.60 -15.93 -42.23
C SER A 117 0.02 -16.16 -40.84
N GLY A 118 1.20 -16.78 -40.75
CA GLY A 118 1.87 -17.01 -39.47
C GLY A 118 2.39 -15.72 -38.85
N MET A 119 2.92 -14.78 -39.65
CA MET A 119 3.31 -13.44 -39.16
C MET A 119 2.11 -12.67 -38.56
N LYS A 120 0.93 -12.76 -39.19
CA LYS A 120 -0.29 -12.15 -38.69
C LYS A 120 -0.63 -12.65 -37.31
N VAL A 121 -0.62 -13.96 -37.07
CA VAL A 121 -0.89 -14.56 -35.77
C VAL A 121 0.15 -14.08 -34.75
N ALA A 122 1.42 -14.12 -35.12
CA ALA A 122 2.53 -13.65 -34.30
C ALA A 122 2.33 -12.20 -33.82
N LEU A 123 2.04 -11.28 -34.71
CA LEU A 123 1.84 -9.87 -34.40
C LEU A 123 0.60 -9.64 -33.52
N ILE A 124 -0.48 -10.36 -33.76
CA ILE A 124 -1.71 -10.24 -32.97
C ILE A 124 -1.45 -10.64 -31.50
N THR A 125 -0.72 -11.72 -31.25
CA THR A 125 -0.42 -12.16 -29.88
C THR A 125 0.41 -11.12 -29.11
N THR A 126 1.37 -10.47 -29.76
CA THR A 126 2.15 -9.38 -29.15
C THR A 126 1.28 -8.16 -28.82
N ILE A 127 0.39 -7.77 -29.74
CA ILE A 127 -0.54 -6.65 -29.50
C ILE A 127 -1.37 -6.93 -28.22
N PHE A 128 -1.96 -8.11 -28.12
CA PHE A 128 -2.74 -8.47 -26.93
C PHE A 128 -1.90 -8.49 -25.65
N GLY A 129 -0.68 -9.03 -25.70
CA GLY A 129 0.24 -9.00 -24.56
C GLY A 129 0.54 -7.60 -24.06
N ILE A 130 0.77 -6.65 -24.97
CA ILE A 130 1.03 -5.25 -24.65
C ILE A 130 -0.23 -4.57 -24.09
N ILE A 131 -1.41 -4.79 -24.69
CA ILE A 131 -2.66 -4.20 -24.20
C ILE A 131 -2.95 -4.64 -22.76
N VAL A 132 -2.80 -5.94 -22.47
CA VAL A 132 -3.00 -6.46 -21.12
C VAL A 132 -2.03 -5.81 -20.13
N ALA A 133 -0.75 -5.69 -20.49
CA ALA A 133 0.25 -5.04 -19.64
C ALA A 133 -0.10 -3.58 -19.36
N LEU A 134 -0.52 -2.81 -20.37
CA LEU A 134 -0.89 -1.41 -20.20
C LEU A 134 -2.11 -1.23 -19.28
N VAL A 135 -3.13 -2.07 -19.43
CA VAL A 135 -4.32 -2.03 -18.58
C VAL A 135 -3.94 -2.35 -17.12
N LEU A 136 -3.16 -3.41 -16.90
CA LEU A 136 -2.70 -3.77 -15.56
C LEU A 136 -1.83 -2.68 -14.94
N GLN A 137 -0.97 -2.02 -15.73
CA GLN A 137 -0.10 -0.93 -15.28
C GLN A 137 -0.92 0.28 -14.80
N LEU A 138 -2.01 0.64 -15.49
CA LEU A 138 -2.89 1.71 -15.04
C LEU A 138 -3.52 1.42 -13.68
N PHE A 139 -4.07 0.22 -13.50
CA PHE A 139 -4.65 -0.18 -12.22
C PHE A 139 -3.60 -0.27 -11.11
N TYR A 140 -2.41 -0.78 -11.42
CA TYR A 140 -1.31 -0.86 -10.46
C TYR A 140 -0.91 0.52 -9.95
N ASN A 141 -0.69 1.49 -10.83
CA ASN A 141 -0.33 2.86 -10.46
C ASN A 141 -1.43 3.53 -9.62
N TYR A 142 -2.70 3.29 -9.93
CA TYR A 142 -3.82 3.79 -9.11
C TYR A 142 -3.80 3.21 -7.70
N ILE A 143 -3.59 1.89 -7.57
CA ILE A 143 -3.51 1.22 -6.27
C ILE A 143 -2.30 1.73 -5.48
N LEU A 144 -1.14 1.83 -6.11
CA LEU A 144 0.09 2.31 -5.48
C LEU A 144 -0.08 3.73 -4.94
N SER A 145 -0.60 4.65 -5.73
CA SER A 145 -0.90 6.02 -5.29
C SER A 145 -1.86 6.06 -4.09
N LYS A 146 -2.82 5.14 -4.04
CA LYS A 146 -3.72 5.02 -2.87
C LYS A 146 -3.00 4.52 -1.64
N ILE A 147 -2.09 3.55 -1.78
CA ILE A 147 -1.27 3.03 -0.68
C ILE A 147 -0.36 4.12 -0.14
N GLU A 148 0.36 4.83 -1.01
CA GLU A 148 1.24 5.95 -0.64
C GLU A 148 0.48 7.04 0.14
N HIS A 149 -0.72 7.39 -0.32
CA HIS A 149 -1.57 8.37 0.38
C HIS A 149 -1.96 7.89 1.79
N ILE A 150 -2.34 6.62 1.94
CA ILE A 150 -2.69 6.05 3.25
C ILE A 150 -1.47 6.01 4.16
N THR A 151 -0.30 5.63 3.65
CA THR A 151 0.95 5.59 4.41
C THR A 151 1.35 6.98 4.89
N ALA A 152 1.27 7.99 4.03
CA ALA A 152 1.53 9.37 4.42
C ALA A 152 0.57 9.87 5.52
N GLN A 153 -0.72 9.52 5.45
CA GLN A 153 -1.69 9.83 6.51
C GLN A 153 -1.35 9.12 7.84
N MET A 154 -0.84 7.90 7.78
CA MET A 154 -0.39 7.17 8.97
C MET A 154 0.79 7.88 9.62
N GLU A 155 1.78 8.30 8.85
CA GLU A 155 2.96 9.02 9.34
C GLU A 155 2.57 10.38 9.96
N GLU A 156 1.76 11.18 9.27
CA GLU A 156 1.27 12.47 9.79
C GLU A 156 0.51 12.29 11.11
N SER A 157 -0.33 11.27 11.18
CA SER A 157 -1.11 10.96 12.37
C SER A 157 -0.24 10.43 13.52
N ALA A 158 0.81 9.66 13.22
CA ALA A 158 1.77 9.17 14.19
C ALA A 158 2.56 10.32 14.84
N ILE A 159 3.05 11.26 14.05
CA ILE A 159 3.74 12.46 14.52
C ILE A 159 2.80 13.28 15.42
N THR A 160 1.59 13.55 14.95
CA THR A 160 0.59 14.31 15.74
C THR A 160 0.26 13.62 17.06
N PHE A 161 0.18 12.29 17.07
CA PHE A 161 -0.07 11.51 18.28
C PHE A 161 1.09 11.61 19.26
N LEU A 162 2.33 11.52 18.78
CA LEU A 162 3.54 11.65 19.60
C LEU A 162 3.62 13.05 20.24
N ASP A 163 3.28 14.10 19.51
CA ASP A 163 3.21 15.46 20.03
C ASP A 163 2.19 15.59 21.19
N ILE A 164 1.03 14.92 21.04
CA ILE A 164 0.00 14.90 22.08
C ILE A 164 0.51 14.17 23.33
N MET A 165 1.18 13.04 23.15
CA MET A 165 1.74 12.23 24.25
C MET A 165 2.89 12.96 24.96
N ALA A 166 3.75 13.64 24.21
CA ALA A 166 4.83 14.46 24.76
C ALA A 166 4.29 15.60 25.62
N ALA A 167 3.30 16.33 25.10
CA ALA A 167 2.64 17.41 25.87
C ALA A 167 2.00 16.90 27.16
N MET A 168 1.34 15.74 27.12
CA MET A 168 0.71 15.14 28.31
C MET A 168 1.76 14.77 29.39
N LYS A 169 2.89 14.19 28.99
CA LYS A 169 3.97 13.82 29.93
C LYS A 169 4.63 15.03 30.55
N MET A 170 4.84 16.09 29.79
CA MET A 170 5.37 17.36 30.32
C MET A 170 4.42 17.99 31.36
N ASP A 171 3.10 17.94 31.11
CA ASP A 171 2.11 18.42 32.08
C ASP A 171 2.10 17.57 33.36
N GLU A 172 2.33 16.27 33.28
CA GLU A 172 2.42 15.38 34.46
C GLU A 172 3.70 15.61 35.28
N GLU A 173 4.83 15.82 34.63
CA GLU A 173 6.10 16.15 35.31
C GLU A 173 6.05 17.53 35.97
N GLY A 174 5.43 18.53 35.33
CA GLY A 174 5.27 19.88 35.87
C GLY A 174 4.36 19.93 37.11
N VAL A 175 3.33 19.07 37.17
CA VAL A 175 2.44 18.94 38.34
C VAL A 175 3.15 18.24 39.50
N ASN A 176 3.93 17.21 39.26
CA ASN A 176 4.67 16.45 40.28
C ASN A 176 5.84 17.27 40.86
N GLY A 177 6.50 18.14 40.06
CA GLY A 177 7.55 19.04 40.50
C GLY A 177 7.07 20.14 41.45
N ASN A 178 5.82 20.54 41.36
CA ASN A 178 5.26 21.62 42.19
C ASN A 178 4.62 21.11 43.51
N THR A 179 4.54 19.79 43.69
CA THR A 179 3.98 19.18 44.92
C THR A 179 5.07 18.79 45.93
N SER A 180 6.35 18.90 45.53
CA SER A 180 7.54 18.53 46.34
C SER A 180 8.30 19.75 46.91
N ALA A 181 7.79 20.94 46.75
CA ALA A 181 8.31 22.18 47.33
C ALA A 181 7.36 22.72 48.42
#